data_65b38a83db9764df280bbd7c1cfac67b
#
_entry.id   65b38a83db9764df280bbd7c1cfac67b
#
_cell.length_a   1.000
_cell.length_b   1.000
_cell.length_c   1.000
_cell.angle_alpha   90.00
_cell.angle_beta   90.00
_cell.angle_gamma   90.00
#
_symmetry.space_group_name_H-M   'P 1'
#
loop_
_entity.id
_entity.type
_entity.pdbx_description
1 polymer ?
#
loop_
_entity_poly.entity_id
_entity_poly.type
_entity_poly.pdbx_seq_one_letter_code
_entity_poly.pdbx_strand_id
1 'polypeptide(L)'
;MAVMSDIKPTRMELKKTKARLKTATRGHKLLKDKRDELMRNFLQFVRENKALRQKVEKGLEEAMASMSSAARLMSPEILEQSLLCPKQGVEVDIQLKNIMSVNIPEYTFRTRTDAAEDIYPYGYAMTSGELDESIDKLNLVFQDMLELAKAEKSMQLMAAEIERTRRRVNALEYVMIPQMESTIRYITMKLEENERSTTTRLMKVRDQILQDAHNFDY
;
A
#
# COMPACT_ATOMS: atom_id res chain seq x y z
N MET A 1 -6.69 29.52 -6.09
CA MET A 1 -6.13 30.90 -6.11
C MET A 1 -5.91 31.56 -4.73
N ALA A 2 -6.18 30.92 -3.62
CA ALA A 2 -6.21 31.57 -2.28
C ALA A 2 -4.90 31.52 -1.46
N VAL A 3 -3.80 30.97 -1.95
CA VAL A 3 -2.57 30.78 -1.14
C VAL A 3 -1.43 31.77 -1.49
N MET A 4 -1.63 32.63 -2.48
CA MET A 4 -0.58 33.57 -2.92
C MET A 4 -0.47 34.87 -2.09
N SER A 5 -1.44 35.20 -1.25
CA SER A 5 -1.48 36.47 -0.50
C SER A 5 -0.56 36.56 0.71
N ASP A 6 -0.04 35.44 1.20
CA ASP A 6 0.70 35.37 2.48
C ASP A 6 2.22 35.19 2.34
N ILE A 7 2.74 35.14 1.10
CA ILE A 7 4.16 34.89 0.85
C ILE A 7 4.90 36.22 0.69
N LYS A 8 5.82 36.53 1.62
CA LYS A 8 6.70 37.70 1.51
C LYS A 8 7.72 37.49 0.39
N PRO A 9 7.73 38.33 -0.66
CA PRO A 9 8.66 38.19 -1.80
C PRO A 9 10.07 38.64 -1.42
N THR A 10 10.87 37.71 -0.88
CA THR A 10 12.26 37.95 -0.52
C THR A 10 13.20 37.00 -1.27
N ARG A 11 14.46 37.42 -1.50
CA ARG A 11 15.50 36.56 -2.11
C ARG A 11 15.72 35.28 -1.32
N MET A 12 15.56 35.32 0.00
CA MET A 12 15.71 34.16 0.89
C MET A 12 14.57 33.17 0.66
N GLU A 13 13.32 33.62 0.58
CA GLU A 13 12.16 32.76 0.33
C GLU A 13 12.21 32.16 -1.10
N LEU A 14 12.71 32.92 -2.08
CA LEU A 14 12.96 32.38 -3.43
C LEU A 14 13.94 31.21 -3.40
N LYS A 15 15.07 31.35 -2.69
CA LYS A 15 16.08 30.28 -2.57
C LYS A 15 15.51 29.06 -1.87
N LYS A 16 14.74 29.26 -0.80
CA LYS A 16 14.09 28.20 -0.03
C LYS A 16 13.03 27.45 -0.86
N THR A 17 12.20 28.17 -1.60
CA THR A 17 11.17 27.56 -2.46
C THR A 17 11.79 26.79 -3.63
N LYS A 18 12.87 27.31 -4.25
CA LYS A 18 13.63 26.59 -5.28
C LYS A 18 14.26 25.29 -4.72
N ALA A 19 14.79 25.32 -3.51
CA ALA A 19 15.34 24.13 -2.86
C ALA A 19 14.22 23.09 -2.55
N ARG A 20 13.07 23.55 -2.06
CA ARG A 20 11.89 22.70 -1.84
C ARG A 20 11.38 22.08 -3.15
N LEU A 21 11.30 22.84 -4.23
CA LEU A 21 10.90 22.34 -5.55
C LEU A 21 11.84 21.22 -6.01
N LYS A 22 13.16 21.43 -5.90
CA LYS A 22 14.16 20.41 -6.25
C LYS A 22 14.00 19.13 -5.44
N THR A 23 13.73 19.25 -4.14
CA THR A 23 13.47 18.09 -3.27
C THR A 23 12.15 17.39 -3.64
N ALA A 24 11.09 18.16 -3.90
CA ALA A 24 9.79 17.63 -4.30
C ALA A 24 9.87 16.87 -5.63
N THR A 25 10.58 17.40 -6.62
CA THR A 25 10.76 16.74 -7.92
C THR A 25 11.56 15.43 -7.80
N ARG A 26 12.61 15.42 -6.96
CA ARG A 26 13.34 14.18 -6.67
C ARG A 26 12.47 13.17 -5.93
N GLY A 27 11.72 13.63 -4.91
CA GLY A 27 10.79 12.80 -4.15
C GLY A 27 9.68 12.21 -5.01
N HIS A 28 9.14 13.01 -5.94
CA HIS A 28 8.16 12.54 -6.91
C HIS A 28 8.71 11.38 -7.76
N LYS A 29 9.92 11.52 -8.32
CA LYS A 29 10.57 10.47 -9.12
C LYS A 29 10.75 9.19 -8.30
N LEU A 30 11.32 9.29 -7.09
CA LEU A 30 11.55 8.13 -6.22
C LEU A 30 10.25 7.43 -5.80
N LEU A 31 9.19 8.20 -5.51
CA LEU A 31 7.88 7.62 -5.17
C LEU A 31 7.20 6.97 -6.38
N LYS A 32 7.41 7.51 -7.57
CA LYS A 32 6.93 6.91 -8.82
C LYS A 32 7.62 5.57 -9.07
N ASP A 33 8.95 5.55 -8.97
CA ASP A 33 9.74 4.32 -9.12
C ASP A 33 9.34 3.26 -8.06
N LYS A 34 9.16 3.68 -6.79
CA LYS A 34 8.64 2.81 -5.73
C LYS A 34 7.26 2.24 -6.04
N ARG A 35 6.33 3.07 -6.54
CA ARG A 35 4.97 2.63 -6.91
C ARG A 35 5.01 1.60 -8.03
N ASP A 36 5.84 1.83 -9.04
CA ASP A 36 5.92 0.96 -10.21
C ASP A 36 6.52 -0.42 -9.84
N GLU A 37 7.49 -0.43 -8.93
CA GLU A 37 8.05 -1.67 -8.40
C GLU A 37 7.06 -2.42 -7.48
N LEU A 38 6.36 -1.72 -6.59
CA LEU A 38 5.27 -2.31 -5.80
C LEU A 38 4.19 -2.92 -6.69
N MET A 39 3.86 -2.27 -7.83
CA MET A 39 2.87 -2.77 -8.78
C MET A 39 3.33 -4.06 -9.46
N ARG A 40 4.62 -4.19 -9.79
CA ARG A 40 5.16 -5.44 -10.36
C ARG A 40 5.02 -6.59 -9.39
N ASN A 41 5.44 -6.39 -8.15
CA ASN A 41 5.34 -7.40 -7.10
C ASN A 41 3.88 -7.76 -6.81
N PHE A 42 3.00 -6.77 -6.76
CA PHE A 42 1.55 -6.98 -6.60
C PHE A 42 0.96 -7.85 -7.70
N LEU A 43 1.30 -7.61 -8.97
CA LEU A 43 0.81 -8.42 -10.09
C LEU A 43 1.29 -9.88 -10.02
N GLN A 44 2.49 -10.12 -9.49
CA GLN A 44 2.97 -11.47 -9.24
C GLN A 44 2.11 -12.16 -8.17
N PHE A 45 1.90 -11.51 -7.03
CA PHE A 45 1.04 -12.04 -5.96
C PHE A 45 -0.40 -12.29 -6.40
N VAL A 46 -0.95 -11.45 -7.27
CA VAL A 46 -2.29 -11.66 -7.85
C VAL A 46 -2.36 -12.96 -8.66
N ARG A 47 -1.31 -13.28 -9.43
CA ARG A 47 -1.27 -14.53 -10.21
C ARG A 47 -1.17 -15.74 -9.31
N GLU A 48 -0.30 -15.70 -8.31
CA GLU A 48 -0.12 -16.76 -7.31
C GLU A 48 -1.43 -16.99 -6.52
N ASN A 49 -2.06 -15.91 -6.06
CA ASN A 49 -3.34 -15.96 -5.36
C ASN A 49 -4.45 -16.58 -6.22
N LYS A 50 -4.54 -16.21 -7.50
CA LYS A 50 -5.53 -16.79 -8.42
C LYS A 50 -5.34 -18.29 -8.59
N ALA A 51 -4.09 -18.75 -8.70
CA ALA A 51 -3.78 -20.17 -8.85
C ALA A 51 -4.14 -20.96 -7.57
N LEU A 52 -3.74 -20.43 -6.41
CA LEU A 52 -4.09 -21.02 -5.10
C LEU A 52 -5.60 -21.07 -4.89
N ARG A 53 -6.30 -19.97 -5.21
CA ARG A 53 -7.77 -19.91 -5.06
C ARG A 53 -8.48 -20.95 -5.92
N GLN A 54 -8.07 -21.11 -7.17
CA GLN A 54 -8.63 -22.15 -8.04
C GLN A 54 -8.36 -23.56 -7.52
N LYS A 55 -7.17 -23.80 -6.92
CA LYS A 55 -6.83 -25.06 -6.30
C LYS A 55 -7.72 -25.35 -5.08
N VAL A 56 -7.89 -24.35 -4.20
CA VAL A 56 -8.73 -24.43 -3.01
C VAL A 56 -10.21 -24.64 -3.40
N GLU A 57 -10.73 -23.89 -4.36
CA GLU A 57 -12.12 -24.02 -4.82
C GLU A 57 -12.43 -25.44 -5.32
N LYS A 58 -11.55 -26.02 -6.14
CA LYS A 58 -11.68 -27.42 -6.61
C LYS A 58 -11.61 -28.44 -5.48
N GLY A 59 -10.62 -28.30 -4.59
CA GLY A 59 -10.49 -29.20 -3.47
C GLY A 59 -11.65 -29.13 -2.50
N LEU A 60 -12.22 -27.95 -2.24
CA LEU A 60 -13.44 -27.82 -1.46
C LEU A 60 -14.65 -28.43 -2.14
N GLU A 61 -14.79 -28.28 -3.46
CA GLU A 61 -15.86 -28.91 -4.23
C GLU A 61 -15.80 -30.45 -4.09
N GLU A 62 -14.61 -31.03 -4.22
CA GLU A 62 -14.39 -32.48 -4.03
C GLU A 62 -14.67 -32.95 -2.60
N ALA A 63 -14.20 -32.19 -1.59
CA ALA A 63 -14.45 -32.50 -0.19
C ALA A 63 -15.95 -32.40 0.16
N MET A 64 -16.65 -31.39 -0.32
CA MET A 64 -18.07 -31.20 -0.11
C MET A 64 -18.92 -32.27 -0.86
N ALA A 65 -18.47 -32.73 -2.01
CA ALA A 65 -19.13 -33.85 -2.72
C ALA A 65 -19.04 -35.14 -1.92
N SER A 66 -17.86 -35.47 -1.38
CA SER A 66 -17.68 -36.66 -0.49
C SER A 66 -18.49 -36.53 0.79
N MET A 67 -18.55 -35.31 1.40
CA MET A 67 -19.36 -35.03 2.57
C MET A 67 -20.87 -35.21 2.29
N SER A 68 -21.32 -34.77 1.13
CA SER A 68 -22.72 -34.98 0.71
C SER A 68 -23.05 -36.47 0.50
N SER A 69 -22.10 -37.27 0.07
CA SER A 69 -22.24 -38.73 -0.02
C SER A 69 -22.33 -39.38 1.35
N ALA A 70 -21.45 -39.00 2.28
CA ALA A 70 -21.47 -39.44 3.67
C ALA A 70 -22.82 -39.13 4.37
N ALA A 71 -23.32 -37.90 4.15
CA ALA A 71 -24.61 -37.45 4.72
C ALA A 71 -25.83 -38.21 4.19
N ARG A 72 -25.73 -38.89 3.05
CA ARG A 72 -26.79 -39.77 2.54
C ARG A 72 -26.79 -41.16 3.17
N LEU A 73 -25.62 -41.62 3.62
CA LEU A 73 -25.40 -42.92 4.19
C LEU A 73 -25.59 -42.96 5.72
N MET A 74 -25.40 -41.82 6.38
CA MET A 74 -25.44 -41.70 7.84
C MET A 74 -26.70 -40.92 8.26
N SER A 75 -27.18 -41.19 9.51
CA SER A 75 -28.20 -40.33 10.07
C SER A 75 -27.65 -38.93 10.42
N PRO A 76 -28.45 -37.87 10.30
CA PRO A 76 -27.99 -36.50 10.60
C PRO A 76 -27.46 -36.34 12.03
N GLU A 77 -28.06 -37.07 12.98
CA GLU A 77 -27.67 -37.05 14.41
C GLU A 77 -26.27 -37.64 14.65
N ILE A 78 -25.96 -38.74 13.98
CA ILE A 78 -24.64 -39.39 14.07
C ILE A 78 -23.57 -38.52 13.39
N LEU A 79 -23.90 -37.93 12.25
CA LEU A 79 -22.98 -37.03 11.56
C LEU A 79 -22.66 -35.79 12.41
N GLU A 80 -23.66 -35.16 13.01
CA GLU A 80 -23.49 -34.03 13.91
C GLU A 80 -22.64 -34.39 15.14
N GLN A 81 -22.91 -35.51 15.78
CA GLN A 81 -22.11 -36.01 16.91
C GLN A 81 -20.66 -36.30 16.54
N SER A 82 -20.40 -36.84 15.35
CA SER A 82 -19.06 -37.16 14.86
C SER A 82 -18.20 -35.93 14.68
N LEU A 83 -18.79 -34.78 14.32
CA LEU A 83 -18.08 -33.53 14.04
C LEU A 83 -18.09 -32.54 15.21
N LEU A 84 -18.79 -32.85 16.32
CA LEU A 84 -18.98 -31.90 17.41
C LEU A 84 -17.68 -31.51 18.13
N CYS A 85 -16.71 -32.40 18.25
CA CYS A 85 -15.48 -32.19 18.99
C CYS A 85 -14.26 -32.31 18.05
N PRO A 86 -13.74 -31.23 17.49
CA PRO A 86 -12.55 -31.32 16.66
C PRO A 86 -11.34 -31.77 17.47
N LYS A 87 -10.61 -32.72 16.95
CA LYS A 87 -9.42 -33.30 17.62
C LYS A 87 -8.16 -32.50 17.33
N GLN A 88 -8.07 -31.93 16.12
CA GLN A 88 -6.96 -31.09 15.69
C GLN A 88 -7.20 -29.62 15.98
N GLY A 89 -6.15 -28.95 16.44
CA GLY A 89 -6.07 -27.50 16.60
C GLY A 89 -4.89 -26.96 15.79
N VAL A 90 -5.03 -25.76 15.23
CA VAL A 90 -3.95 -25.09 14.52
C VAL A 90 -3.60 -23.80 15.24
N GLU A 91 -2.35 -23.69 15.65
CA GLU A 91 -1.78 -22.46 16.18
C GLU A 91 -1.05 -21.70 15.06
N VAL A 92 -1.23 -20.40 15.00
CA VAL A 92 -0.64 -19.54 13.98
C VAL A 92 0.37 -18.61 14.62
N ASP A 93 1.64 -18.79 14.31
CA ASP A 93 2.70 -17.83 14.63
C ASP A 93 2.83 -16.79 13.51
N ILE A 94 2.77 -15.52 13.88
CA ILE A 94 2.82 -14.41 12.92
C ILE A 94 4.17 -13.71 13.03
N GLN A 95 4.97 -13.80 11.98
CA GLN A 95 6.20 -13.03 11.82
C GLN A 95 5.99 -11.94 10.78
N LEU A 96 6.54 -10.73 11.02
CA LEU A 96 6.43 -9.63 10.08
C LEU A 96 7.69 -9.54 9.23
N LYS A 97 7.55 -9.72 7.93
CA LYS A 97 8.60 -9.52 6.93
C LYS A 97 8.39 -8.21 6.21
N ASN A 98 9.41 -7.38 6.17
CA ASN A 98 9.33 -6.10 5.47
C ASN A 98 9.72 -6.26 4.00
N ILE A 99 8.79 -5.95 3.09
CA ILE A 99 9.04 -5.89 1.65
C ILE A 99 8.70 -4.48 1.17
N MET A 100 9.74 -3.71 0.78
CA MET A 100 9.60 -2.34 0.25
C MET A 100 8.81 -1.38 1.17
N SER A 101 9.04 -1.46 2.47
CA SER A 101 8.33 -0.70 3.53
C SER A 101 6.88 -1.15 3.77
N VAL A 102 6.47 -2.30 3.26
CA VAL A 102 5.22 -2.98 3.60
C VAL A 102 5.55 -4.13 4.54
N ASN A 103 4.93 -4.15 5.71
CA ASN A 103 5.06 -5.26 6.64
C ASN A 103 4.07 -6.35 6.23
N ILE A 104 4.57 -7.40 5.62
CA ILE A 104 3.80 -8.55 5.18
C ILE A 104 3.87 -9.61 6.28
N PRO A 105 2.74 -10.16 6.75
CA PRO A 105 2.74 -11.23 7.72
C PRO A 105 3.19 -12.52 7.06
N GLU A 106 4.12 -13.19 7.67
CA GLU A 106 4.52 -14.56 7.37
C GLU A 106 3.93 -15.48 8.42
N TYR A 107 3.01 -16.35 8.01
CA TYR A 107 2.33 -17.28 8.90
C TYR A 107 3.10 -18.58 8.96
N THR A 108 3.41 -19.05 10.17
CA THR A 108 3.91 -20.38 10.44
C THR A 108 2.83 -21.13 11.20
N PHE A 109 2.39 -22.25 10.63
CA PHE A 109 1.32 -23.04 11.19
C PHE A 109 1.91 -24.20 11.99
N ARG A 110 1.41 -24.40 13.20
CA ARG A 110 1.72 -25.56 14.03
C ARG A 110 0.45 -26.32 14.30
N THR A 111 0.42 -27.59 13.91
CA THR A 111 -0.66 -28.49 14.25
C THR A 111 -0.42 -29.04 15.66
N ARG A 112 -1.50 -29.35 16.38
CA ARG A 112 -1.43 -29.86 17.73
C ARG A 112 -0.71 -31.22 17.81
N THR A 113 -0.89 -32.05 16.79
CA THR A 113 -0.24 -33.37 16.67
C THR A 113 0.30 -33.52 15.26
N ASP A 114 1.53 -34.07 15.15
CA ASP A 114 2.17 -34.37 13.86
C ASP A 114 1.69 -35.69 13.25
N ALA A 115 0.90 -36.50 14.00
CA ALA A 115 0.44 -37.79 13.53
C ALA A 115 -0.75 -37.64 12.56
N ALA A 116 -0.58 -38.12 11.34
CA ALA A 116 -1.62 -38.10 10.31
C ALA A 116 -2.90 -38.88 10.70
N GLU A 117 -2.78 -39.87 11.61
CA GLU A 117 -3.88 -40.68 12.08
C GLU A 117 -4.77 -39.97 13.13
N ASP A 118 -4.32 -38.83 13.67
CA ASP A 118 -5.02 -38.12 14.76
C ASP A 118 -6.00 -37.03 14.26
N ILE A 119 -6.46 -37.19 13.01
CA ILE A 119 -7.37 -36.24 12.35
C ILE A 119 -8.83 -36.58 12.69
N TYR A 120 -9.17 -37.86 12.88
CA TYR A 120 -10.54 -38.32 13.05
C TYR A 120 -11.05 -38.13 14.48
N PRO A 121 -12.09 -37.27 14.69
CA PRO A 121 -12.62 -37.01 16.04
C PRO A 121 -13.62 -38.05 16.52
N TYR A 122 -13.89 -39.10 15.78
CA TYR A 122 -14.91 -40.11 16.03
C TYR A 122 -14.34 -41.51 16.01
N GLY A 123 -15.13 -42.47 16.55
CA GLY A 123 -14.80 -43.89 16.51
C GLY A 123 -15.37 -44.56 15.27
N TYR A 124 -14.85 -45.75 14.94
CA TYR A 124 -15.26 -46.55 13.77
C TYR A 124 -16.70 -47.12 13.83
N ALA A 125 -17.36 -46.99 14.97
CA ALA A 125 -18.72 -47.51 15.12
C ALA A 125 -19.75 -46.49 14.54
N MET A 126 -20.58 -46.93 13.61
CA MET A 126 -21.64 -46.16 12.94
C MET A 126 -21.17 -45.03 12.01
N THR A 127 -19.88 -44.93 11.70
CA THR A 127 -19.34 -43.97 10.73
C THR A 127 -19.07 -44.65 9.38
N SER A 128 -19.21 -43.91 8.29
CA SER A 128 -18.97 -44.40 6.93
C SER A 128 -17.57 -44.02 6.47
N GLY A 129 -16.93 -44.86 5.63
CA GLY A 129 -15.65 -44.55 5.01
C GLY A 129 -15.68 -43.31 4.09
N GLU A 130 -16.86 -42.92 3.59
CA GLU A 130 -17.08 -41.69 2.84
C GLU A 130 -16.82 -40.42 3.69
N LEU A 131 -17.09 -40.51 5.02
CA LEU A 131 -16.79 -39.45 5.96
C LEU A 131 -15.28 -39.30 6.14
N ASP A 132 -14.54 -40.41 6.25
CA ASP A 132 -13.09 -40.43 6.38
C ASP A 132 -12.45 -39.80 5.13
N GLU A 133 -12.91 -40.16 3.91
CA GLU A 133 -12.43 -39.59 2.65
C GLU A 133 -12.70 -38.09 2.58
N SER A 134 -13.85 -37.63 3.07
CA SER A 134 -14.19 -36.20 3.12
C SER A 134 -13.25 -35.42 4.02
N ILE A 135 -12.94 -35.96 5.21
CA ILE A 135 -12.05 -35.32 6.18
C ILE A 135 -10.61 -35.27 5.65
N ASP A 136 -10.14 -36.35 5.02
CA ASP A 136 -8.82 -36.39 4.39
C ASP A 136 -8.68 -35.32 3.31
N LYS A 137 -9.65 -35.22 2.41
CA LYS A 137 -9.69 -34.19 1.39
C LYS A 137 -9.72 -32.80 2.01
N LEU A 138 -10.54 -32.59 3.03
CA LEU A 138 -10.62 -31.31 3.71
C LEU A 138 -9.29 -30.92 4.39
N ASN A 139 -8.59 -31.89 4.99
CA ASN A 139 -7.28 -31.64 5.62
C ASN A 139 -6.21 -31.23 4.61
N LEU A 140 -6.21 -31.84 3.39
CA LEU A 140 -5.32 -31.45 2.30
C LEU A 140 -5.61 -30.02 1.83
N VAL A 141 -6.89 -29.71 1.65
CA VAL A 141 -7.33 -28.35 1.21
C VAL A 141 -7.07 -27.32 2.30
N PHE A 142 -7.15 -27.70 3.57
CA PHE A 142 -6.95 -26.79 4.69
C PHE A 142 -5.56 -26.13 4.67
N GLN A 143 -4.52 -26.87 4.35
CA GLN A 143 -3.17 -26.30 4.18
C GLN A 143 -3.12 -25.27 3.06
N ASP A 144 -3.73 -25.58 1.90
CA ASP A 144 -3.82 -24.64 0.77
C ASP A 144 -4.65 -23.39 1.14
N MET A 145 -5.70 -23.53 1.98
CA MET A 145 -6.49 -22.40 2.50
C MET A 145 -5.66 -21.47 3.39
N LEU A 146 -4.79 -22.02 4.21
CA LEU A 146 -3.90 -21.23 5.07
C LEU A 146 -2.87 -20.45 4.23
N GLU A 147 -2.32 -21.08 3.20
CA GLU A 147 -1.43 -20.38 2.25
C GLU A 147 -2.17 -19.30 1.47
N LEU A 148 -3.40 -19.57 1.04
CA LEU A 148 -4.26 -18.58 0.41
C LEU A 148 -4.53 -17.39 1.31
N ALA A 149 -4.85 -17.62 2.59
CA ALA A 149 -5.08 -16.55 3.57
C ALA A 149 -3.84 -15.65 3.75
N LYS A 150 -2.63 -16.25 3.78
CA LYS A 150 -1.36 -15.52 3.79
C LYS A 150 -1.19 -14.65 2.54
N ALA A 151 -1.43 -15.22 1.36
CA ALA A 151 -1.31 -14.53 0.07
C ALA A 151 -2.32 -13.38 -0.05
N GLU A 152 -3.57 -13.60 0.33
CA GLU A 152 -4.63 -12.57 0.30
C GLU A 152 -4.32 -11.42 1.24
N LYS A 153 -3.85 -11.71 2.47
CA LYS A 153 -3.48 -10.65 3.41
C LYS A 153 -2.30 -9.83 2.93
N SER A 154 -1.30 -10.48 2.35
CA SER A 154 -0.13 -9.83 1.76
C SER A 154 -0.52 -8.91 0.60
N MET A 155 -1.39 -9.38 -0.28
CA MET A 155 -1.94 -8.64 -1.40
C MET A 155 -2.76 -7.43 -0.93
N GLN A 156 -3.59 -7.58 0.09
CA GLN A 156 -4.39 -6.50 0.66
C GLN A 156 -3.53 -5.36 1.23
N LEU A 157 -2.46 -5.71 1.97
CA LEU A 157 -1.52 -4.73 2.53
C LEU A 157 -0.73 -4.01 1.45
N MET A 158 -0.29 -4.72 0.40
CA MET A 158 0.37 -4.10 -0.75
C MET A 158 -0.55 -3.17 -1.51
N ALA A 159 -1.80 -3.56 -1.76
CA ALA A 159 -2.78 -2.71 -2.44
C ALA A 159 -3.02 -1.40 -1.69
N ALA A 160 -3.14 -1.45 -0.37
CA ALA A 160 -3.30 -0.27 0.48
C ALA A 160 -2.08 0.67 0.40
N GLU A 161 -0.85 0.14 0.36
CA GLU A 161 0.35 0.97 0.24
C GLU A 161 0.53 1.54 -1.17
N ILE A 162 0.17 0.79 -2.22
CA ILE A 162 0.14 1.29 -3.61
C ILE A 162 -0.82 2.48 -3.72
N GLU A 163 -2.01 2.37 -3.12
CA GLU A 163 -2.98 3.46 -3.12
C GLU A 163 -2.47 4.70 -2.38
N ARG A 164 -1.86 4.53 -1.21
CA ARG A 164 -1.23 5.63 -0.46
C ARG A 164 -0.12 6.30 -1.26
N THR A 165 0.74 5.51 -1.88
CA THR A 165 1.85 6.03 -2.70
C THR A 165 1.33 6.74 -3.93
N ARG A 166 0.30 6.20 -4.60
CA ARG A 166 -0.38 6.85 -5.72
C ARG A 166 -0.96 8.22 -5.34
N ARG A 167 -1.64 8.30 -4.19
CA ARG A 167 -2.19 9.58 -3.69
C ARG A 167 -1.08 10.60 -3.43
N ARG A 168 0.07 10.17 -2.84
CA ARG A 168 1.22 11.05 -2.61
C ARG A 168 1.86 11.53 -3.91
N VAL A 169 2.05 10.64 -4.88
CA VAL A 169 2.57 10.97 -6.21
C VAL A 169 1.67 11.99 -6.90
N ASN A 170 0.37 11.76 -6.93
CA ASN A 170 -0.61 12.66 -7.54
C ASN A 170 -0.64 14.04 -6.84
N ALA A 171 -0.58 14.07 -5.51
CA ALA A 171 -0.53 15.33 -4.75
C ALA A 171 0.75 16.15 -5.06
N LEU A 172 1.89 15.48 -5.21
CA LEU A 172 3.14 16.13 -5.62
C LEU A 172 3.05 16.66 -7.05
N GLU A 173 2.58 15.85 -7.99
CA GLU A 173 2.56 16.16 -9.42
C GLU A 173 1.56 17.27 -9.79
N TYR A 174 0.33 17.16 -9.27
CA TYR A 174 -0.76 18.05 -9.71
C TYR A 174 -1.00 19.25 -8.79
N VAL A 175 -0.53 19.19 -7.54
CA VAL A 175 -0.78 20.28 -6.58
C VAL A 175 0.50 20.96 -6.14
N MET A 176 1.43 20.22 -5.54
CA MET A 176 2.58 20.83 -4.86
C MET A 176 3.62 21.39 -5.82
N ILE A 177 3.99 20.67 -6.87
CA ILE A 177 5.00 21.13 -7.85
C ILE A 177 4.50 22.36 -8.61
N PRO A 178 3.30 22.36 -9.23
CA PRO A 178 2.78 23.53 -9.93
C PRO A 178 2.59 24.76 -9.00
N GLN A 179 2.19 24.52 -7.74
CA GLN A 179 2.06 25.58 -6.76
C GLN A 179 3.41 26.23 -6.42
N MET A 180 4.46 25.43 -6.22
CA MET A 180 5.81 25.94 -5.97
C MET A 180 6.34 26.68 -7.19
N GLU A 181 6.11 26.21 -8.41
CA GLU A 181 6.52 26.88 -9.64
C GLU A 181 5.82 28.23 -9.80
N SER A 182 4.52 28.30 -9.57
CA SER A 182 3.77 29.55 -9.62
C SER A 182 4.24 30.55 -8.56
N THR A 183 4.55 30.05 -7.36
CA THR A 183 5.12 30.87 -6.28
C THR A 183 6.50 31.42 -6.65
N ILE A 184 7.37 30.61 -7.24
CA ILE A 184 8.69 31.06 -7.71
C ILE A 184 8.54 32.16 -8.76
N ARG A 185 7.64 31.99 -9.75
CA ARG A 185 7.37 33.00 -10.77
C ARG A 185 6.89 34.30 -10.14
N TYR A 186 5.96 34.25 -9.21
CA TYR A 186 5.44 35.42 -8.51
C TYR A 186 6.54 36.17 -7.74
N ILE A 187 7.34 35.46 -6.93
CA ILE A 187 8.44 36.07 -6.16
C ILE A 187 9.48 36.70 -7.10
N THR A 188 9.84 36.01 -8.19
CA THR A 188 10.81 36.52 -9.18
C THR A 188 10.30 37.81 -9.81
N MET A 189 9.05 37.82 -10.27
CA MET A 189 8.44 39.00 -10.86
C MET A 189 8.41 40.21 -9.88
N LYS A 190 8.08 39.94 -8.59
CA LYS A 190 8.07 41.02 -7.57
C LYS A 190 9.46 41.52 -7.22
N LEU A 191 10.47 40.67 -7.21
CA LEU A 191 11.87 41.11 -7.01
C LEU A 191 12.38 41.96 -8.19
N GLU A 192 12.08 41.56 -9.42
CA GLU A 192 12.44 42.31 -10.62
C GLU A 192 11.75 43.69 -10.65
N GLU A 193 10.45 43.75 -10.26
CA GLU A 193 9.72 45.02 -10.14
C GLU A 193 10.35 45.93 -9.10
N ASN A 194 10.73 45.40 -7.91
CA ASN A 194 11.40 46.18 -6.89
C ASN A 194 12.78 46.65 -7.33
N GLU A 195 13.56 45.82 -8.03
CA GLU A 195 14.87 46.22 -8.58
C GLU A 195 14.72 47.34 -9.62
N ARG A 196 13.76 47.21 -10.52
CA ARG A 196 13.45 48.27 -11.52
C ARG A 196 13.04 49.57 -10.84
N SER A 197 12.15 49.50 -9.87
CA SER A 197 11.71 50.69 -9.09
C SER A 197 12.86 51.37 -8.36
N THR A 198 13.74 50.58 -7.75
CA THR A 198 14.93 51.10 -7.04
C THR A 198 15.91 51.77 -8.00
N THR A 199 16.17 51.15 -9.15
CA THR A 199 17.04 51.71 -10.19
C THR A 199 16.48 53.03 -10.70
N THR A 200 15.18 53.13 -10.97
CA THR A 200 14.53 54.35 -11.41
C THR A 200 14.61 55.47 -10.35
N ARG A 201 14.44 55.12 -9.06
CA ARG A 201 14.61 56.08 -7.96
C ARG A 201 16.04 56.59 -7.88
N LEU A 202 17.03 55.69 -7.99
CA LEU A 202 18.47 56.08 -7.97
C LEU A 202 18.83 56.98 -9.15
N MET A 203 18.29 56.75 -10.35
CA MET A 203 18.48 57.62 -11.50
C MET A 203 17.93 59.01 -11.22
N LYS A 204 16.70 59.13 -10.69
CA LYS A 204 16.11 60.44 -10.36
C LYS A 204 16.91 61.19 -9.28
N VAL A 205 17.37 60.49 -8.24
CA VAL A 205 18.21 61.11 -7.21
C VAL A 205 19.54 61.60 -7.78
N ARG A 206 20.18 60.80 -8.64
CA ARG A 206 21.39 61.21 -9.33
C ARG A 206 21.18 62.49 -10.17
N ASP A 207 20.10 62.50 -10.95
CA ASP A 207 19.78 63.63 -11.83
C ASP A 207 19.49 64.92 -11.01
N GLN A 208 18.85 64.78 -9.85
CA GLN A 208 18.63 65.88 -8.90
C GLN A 208 19.96 66.39 -8.31
N ILE A 209 20.86 65.51 -7.86
CA ILE A 209 22.17 65.91 -7.35
C ILE A 209 22.98 66.64 -8.43
N LEU A 210 22.92 66.20 -9.69
CA LEU A 210 23.61 66.86 -10.79
C LEU A 210 23.00 68.26 -11.11
N GLN A 211 21.68 68.40 -11.01
CA GLN A 211 21.02 69.70 -11.15
C GLN A 211 21.37 70.67 -10.02
N ASP A 212 21.37 70.18 -8.77
CA ASP A 212 21.74 70.98 -7.61
C ASP A 212 23.22 71.42 -7.68
N ALA A 213 24.15 70.52 -8.07
CA ALA A 213 25.55 70.87 -8.28
C ALA A 213 25.72 71.97 -9.37
N HIS A 214 24.98 71.92 -10.45
CA HIS A 214 25.00 72.94 -11.51
C HIS A 214 24.45 74.30 -11.05
N ASN A 215 23.49 74.30 -10.10
CA ASN A 215 22.92 75.49 -9.54
C ASN A 215 23.82 76.20 -8.47
N PHE A 216 24.84 75.48 -7.93
CA PHE A 216 25.81 76.01 -6.99
C PHE A 216 27.06 76.59 -7.62
N ASP A 217 27.29 76.36 -8.92
CA ASP A 217 28.41 76.92 -9.70
C ASP A 217 28.11 78.29 -10.31
N TYR A 218 27.00 78.96 -9.95
CA TYR A 218 26.60 80.33 -10.23
C TYR A 218 26.47 81.07 -8.92
#